data_ae943f25faf5338e3f796446ffeb0a2d
#
_entry.id   ae943f25faf5338e3f796446ffeb0a2d
#
_cell.length_a   1.000
_cell.length_b   1.000
_cell.length_c   1.000
_cell.angle_alpha   90.00
_cell.angle_beta   90.00
_cell.angle_gamma   90.00
#
_symmetry.space_group_name_H-M   'P 1'
#
loop_
_entity.id
_entity.type
_entity.pdbx_description
1 polymer ?
#
loop_
_entity_poly.entity_id
_entity_poly.type
_entity_poly.pdbx_seq_one_letter_code
_entity_poly.pdbx_strand_id
1 'polypeptide(L)'
;MRHWIQKAEDAQVPQEELYYTVDFGYTADAKRMITATSIGLDENKTPGEYVRQDFHLKEIDPNAELPECNLQISRIGASMVDLNVEMKDNCVAMFYRIFKASDWAPYENADEATMTTLARTLDQEGWGVKNTNFAQKGSYKGTEFQFDLLPDAPYVVAYIGRNEYGQLSKEVKHASFSTKARITDTPDASEADIDITITDPGRTSLKLNYSYNQKTAVFYHQYIMTPDLLEDANKAELINYLLSEDSNVWPADATGGVESFTWTGLDPATEYTFAYMAEDWNGVLTDVKIVKTTTEAIVAGPNPTMELRAYMSEMNNFTVQFSIIKDVAKVYHTILEDTYSASGDYTYQECMDVWKEHCLDYGLTTVNSTTQSYDKTSEAKRLVALCVPIGQIVMAMKLLVIFILYSMIKIKVSLLILLYCSRMLRNQ
;
A
#
# COMPACT_ATOMS: atom_id res chain seq x y z
N MET A 1 20.31 -9.27 3.98
CA MET A 1 19.63 -10.15 3.00
C MET A 1 18.20 -9.60 2.85
N ARG A 2 17.79 -9.21 1.65
CA ARG A 2 16.39 -8.77 1.43
C ARG A 2 15.57 -9.99 1.07
N HIS A 3 14.52 -10.26 1.81
CA HIS A 3 13.57 -11.32 1.52
C HIS A 3 12.35 -10.69 0.86
N TRP A 4 12.01 -11.18 -0.32
CA TRP A 4 10.76 -10.85 -0.99
C TRP A 4 9.89 -12.09 -0.98
N ILE A 5 8.70 -11.99 -0.41
CA ILE A 5 7.68 -13.03 -0.49
C ILE A 5 6.55 -12.44 -1.32
N GLN A 6 6.39 -12.96 -2.53
CA GLN A 6 5.25 -12.62 -3.37
C GLN A 6 4.27 -13.78 -3.32
N LYS A 7 3.02 -13.48 -2.99
CA LYS A 7 1.94 -14.45 -3.08
C LYS A 7 1.45 -14.51 -4.53
N ALA A 8 1.22 -15.72 -5.03
CA ALA A 8 0.67 -15.92 -6.36
C ALA A 8 -0.69 -15.21 -6.57
N GLU A 9 -1.47 -15.09 -5.49
CA GLU A 9 -2.74 -14.38 -5.44
C GLU A 9 -2.62 -12.88 -5.71
N ASP A 10 -1.49 -12.27 -5.34
CA ASP A 10 -1.25 -10.83 -5.49
C ASP A 10 -0.69 -10.48 -6.89
N ALA A 11 -0.22 -11.48 -7.63
CA ALA A 11 0.51 -11.24 -8.88
C ALA A 11 -0.38 -11.15 -10.13
N GLN A 12 -1.66 -11.50 -10.05
CA GLN A 12 -2.62 -11.58 -11.18
C GLN A 12 -2.07 -12.31 -12.43
N VAL A 13 -1.05 -13.16 -12.25
CA VAL A 13 -0.42 -13.96 -13.31
C VAL A 13 -0.64 -15.45 -13.04
N PRO A 14 -0.68 -16.31 -14.08
CA PRO A 14 -0.73 -17.74 -13.90
C PRO A 14 0.38 -18.23 -12.96
N GLN A 15 0.07 -19.15 -12.05
CA GLN A 15 1.03 -19.70 -11.08
C GLN A 15 2.31 -20.28 -11.72
N GLU A 16 2.23 -20.62 -12.99
CA GLU A 16 3.30 -21.22 -13.78
C GLU A 16 4.33 -20.19 -14.29
N GLU A 17 4.01 -18.85 -14.23
CA GLU A 17 4.83 -17.80 -14.82
C GLU A 17 4.98 -16.58 -13.88
N LEU A 18 5.52 -16.78 -12.69
CA LEU A 18 5.83 -15.69 -11.78
C LEU A 18 7.20 -15.08 -12.09
N TYR A 19 7.19 -13.86 -12.61
CA TYR A 19 8.42 -13.07 -12.84
C TYR A 19 8.46 -11.87 -11.92
N TYR A 20 9.61 -11.62 -11.33
CA TYR A 20 9.88 -10.33 -10.69
C TYR A 20 11.32 -9.90 -10.94
N THR A 21 11.52 -8.59 -11.03
CA THR A 21 12.83 -8.00 -11.25
C THR A 21 13.32 -7.34 -9.99
N VAL A 22 14.54 -7.66 -9.59
CA VAL A 22 15.22 -7.00 -8.47
C VAL A 22 16.26 -6.03 -9.02
N ASP A 23 16.14 -4.77 -8.68
CA ASP A 23 17.13 -3.74 -9.00
C ASP A 23 18.14 -3.64 -7.86
N PHE A 24 19.40 -3.88 -8.17
CA PHE A 24 20.48 -3.80 -7.18
C PHE A 24 21.11 -2.40 -7.10
N GLY A 25 20.70 -1.49 -7.98
CA GLY A 25 21.26 -0.15 -8.07
C GLY A 25 22.73 -0.10 -8.52
N TYR A 26 23.31 1.08 -8.54
CA TYR A 26 24.69 1.34 -8.97
C TYR A 26 25.79 0.74 -8.10
N THR A 27 25.48 0.41 -6.88
CA THR A 27 26.48 -0.04 -5.89
C THR A 27 26.75 -1.55 -5.92
N ALA A 28 26.05 -2.29 -6.79
CA ALA A 28 26.26 -3.72 -6.91
C ALA A 28 27.54 -4.00 -7.70
N ASP A 29 28.52 -4.64 -7.05
CA ASP A 29 29.72 -5.13 -7.70
C ASP A 29 29.37 -6.31 -8.62
N ALA A 30 29.59 -6.16 -9.93
CA ALA A 30 29.30 -7.19 -10.93
C ALA A 30 30.05 -8.52 -10.66
N LYS A 31 31.18 -8.47 -9.97
CA LYS A 31 31.94 -9.66 -9.57
C LYS A 31 31.32 -10.38 -8.37
N ARG A 32 30.40 -9.76 -7.68
CA ARG A 32 29.74 -10.34 -6.52
C ARG A 32 28.76 -11.42 -6.97
N MET A 33 28.92 -12.62 -6.42
CA MET A 33 27.96 -13.69 -6.64
C MET A 33 26.66 -13.36 -5.90
N ILE A 34 25.56 -13.48 -6.60
CA ILE A 34 24.21 -13.30 -6.09
C ILE A 34 23.53 -14.67 -6.12
N THR A 35 22.86 -15.00 -5.05
CA THR A 35 22.08 -16.23 -4.92
C THR A 35 20.60 -15.88 -4.86
N ALA A 36 19.84 -16.37 -5.83
CA ALA A 36 18.39 -16.39 -5.76
C ALA A 36 17.92 -17.71 -5.16
N THR A 37 17.01 -17.65 -4.21
CA THR A 37 16.37 -18.84 -3.64
C THR A 37 14.86 -18.66 -3.65
N SER A 38 14.14 -19.72 -3.99
CA SER A 38 12.68 -19.76 -3.92
C SER A 38 12.20 -21.06 -3.30
N ILE A 39 11.06 -21.00 -2.63
CA ILE A 39 10.40 -22.15 -2.04
C ILE A 39 8.89 -22.01 -2.27
N GLY A 40 8.26 -23.06 -2.80
CA GLY A 40 6.81 -23.13 -2.90
C GLY A 40 6.20 -23.52 -1.56
N LEU A 41 5.03 -22.98 -1.26
CA LEU A 41 4.21 -23.38 -0.11
C LEU A 41 2.92 -24.01 -0.63
N ASP A 42 2.47 -25.12 -0.03
CA ASP A 42 1.16 -25.68 -0.29
C ASP A 42 0.03 -24.85 0.38
N GLU A 43 -1.21 -25.22 0.18
CA GLU A 43 -2.39 -24.59 0.80
C GLU A 43 -2.36 -24.56 2.34
N ASN A 44 -1.63 -25.49 2.95
CA ASN A 44 -1.40 -25.56 4.40
C ASN A 44 -0.15 -24.79 4.82
N LYS A 45 0.49 -24.07 3.89
CA LYS A 45 1.76 -23.36 4.09
C LYS A 45 2.93 -24.28 4.41
N THR A 46 2.87 -25.55 4.03
CA THR A 46 3.97 -26.48 4.15
C THR A 46 4.99 -26.19 3.06
N PRO A 47 6.28 -25.95 3.40
CA PRO A 47 7.29 -25.68 2.41
C PRO A 47 7.64 -26.94 1.62
N GLY A 48 7.72 -26.81 0.30
CA GLY A 48 8.24 -27.81 -0.62
C GLY A 48 9.77 -27.78 -0.71
N GLU A 49 10.29 -28.32 -1.80
CA GLU A 49 11.72 -28.20 -2.09
C GLU A 49 12.10 -26.75 -2.41
N TYR A 50 13.24 -26.32 -1.87
CA TYR A 50 13.76 -25.01 -2.23
C TYR A 50 14.64 -25.10 -3.48
N VAL A 51 14.50 -24.12 -4.36
CA VAL A 51 15.33 -23.97 -5.55
C VAL A 51 16.33 -22.85 -5.30
N ARG A 52 17.59 -23.09 -5.68
CA ARG A 52 18.67 -22.13 -5.60
C ARG A 52 19.31 -21.94 -6.96
N GLN A 53 19.56 -20.69 -7.31
CA GLN A 53 20.34 -20.32 -8.48
C GLN A 53 21.37 -19.26 -8.11
N ASP A 54 22.63 -19.52 -8.44
CA ASP A 54 23.72 -18.57 -8.28
C ASP A 54 24.02 -17.91 -9.62
N PHE A 55 24.22 -16.60 -9.62
CA PHE A 55 24.56 -15.82 -10.81
C PHE A 55 25.42 -14.61 -10.44
N HIS A 56 26.06 -14.03 -11.45
CA HIS A 56 26.79 -12.76 -11.35
C HIS A 56 26.04 -11.71 -12.15
N LEU A 57 26.10 -10.45 -11.70
CA LEU A 57 25.65 -9.33 -12.53
C LEU A 57 26.56 -9.23 -13.76
N LYS A 58 26.04 -8.67 -14.84
CA LYS A 58 26.83 -8.41 -16.04
C LYS A 58 27.90 -7.36 -15.74
N GLU A 59 29.14 -7.61 -16.20
CA GLU A 59 30.18 -6.60 -16.18
C GLU A 59 29.84 -5.51 -17.23
N ILE A 60 30.27 -4.27 -16.96
CA ILE A 60 30.09 -3.17 -17.90
C ILE A 60 30.84 -3.50 -19.18
N ASP A 61 30.12 -3.57 -20.30
CA ASP A 61 30.73 -3.62 -21.62
C ASP A 61 30.90 -2.18 -22.15
N PRO A 62 32.14 -1.67 -22.25
CA PRO A 62 32.39 -0.30 -22.70
C PRO A 62 31.98 -0.07 -24.17
N ASN A 63 31.78 -1.13 -24.94
CA ASN A 63 31.36 -1.07 -26.34
C ASN A 63 29.86 -1.36 -26.53
N ALA A 64 29.13 -1.59 -25.43
CA ALA A 64 27.70 -1.80 -25.52
C ALA A 64 27.00 -0.57 -26.08
N GLU A 65 26.00 -0.80 -26.90
CA GLU A 65 25.15 0.25 -27.43
C GLU A 65 24.42 0.97 -26.30
N LEU A 66 24.49 2.31 -26.28
CA LEU A 66 23.81 3.10 -25.26
C LEU A 66 22.29 3.00 -25.42
N PRO A 67 21.54 3.03 -24.30
CA PRO A 67 20.10 2.83 -24.34
C PRO A 67 19.39 3.95 -25.09
N GLU A 68 18.41 3.57 -25.88
CA GLU A 68 17.52 4.50 -26.57
C GLU A 68 16.11 4.43 -25.97
N CYS A 69 15.62 5.58 -25.54
CA CYS A 69 14.25 5.76 -25.11
C CYS A 69 13.67 7.08 -25.62
N ASN A 70 12.36 7.16 -25.63
CA ASN A 70 11.62 8.35 -26.00
C ASN A 70 10.40 8.52 -25.07
N LEU A 71 10.07 9.76 -24.74
CA LEU A 71 8.89 10.13 -23.98
C LEU A 71 8.18 11.26 -24.70
N GLN A 72 6.89 11.09 -24.95
CA GLN A 72 6.04 12.07 -25.60
C GLN A 72 4.86 12.43 -24.71
N ILE A 73 4.58 13.70 -24.60
CA ILE A 73 3.40 14.20 -23.90
C ILE A 73 2.21 13.95 -24.82
N SER A 74 1.23 13.15 -24.35
CA SER A 74 0.08 12.76 -25.17
C SER A 74 -1.20 13.52 -24.85
N ARG A 75 -1.46 13.75 -23.57
CA ARG A 75 -2.60 14.54 -23.09
C ARG A 75 -2.17 15.41 -21.93
N ILE A 76 -2.77 16.61 -21.84
CA ILE A 76 -2.52 17.56 -20.79
C ILE A 76 -3.89 17.99 -20.21
N GLY A 77 -4.10 17.78 -18.92
CA GLY A 77 -5.20 18.28 -18.13
C GLY A 77 -4.82 19.53 -17.32
N ALA A 78 -5.66 19.92 -16.37
CA ALA A 78 -5.30 20.99 -15.45
C ALA A 78 -4.40 20.49 -14.30
N SER A 79 -4.60 19.27 -13.84
CA SER A 79 -3.81 18.68 -12.75
C SER A 79 -3.09 17.38 -13.12
N MET A 80 -3.19 16.93 -14.37
CA MET A 80 -2.66 15.65 -14.81
C MET A 80 -2.06 15.73 -16.22
N VAL A 81 -1.09 14.87 -16.50
CA VAL A 81 -0.47 14.69 -17.82
C VAL A 81 -0.28 13.21 -18.11
N ASP A 82 -0.55 12.80 -19.34
CA ASP A 82 -0.20 11.47 -19.85
C ASP A 82 1.08 11.54 -20.66
N LEU A 83 1.92 10.54 -20.48
CA LEU A 83 3.24 10.40 -21.09
C LEU A 83 3.33 9.06 -21.84
N ASN A 84 3.46 9.10 -23.15
CA ASN A 84 3.76 7.90 -23.92
C ASN A 84 5.24 7.61 -23.86
N VAL A 85 5.58 6.42 -23.38
CA VAL A 85 6.95 5.95 -23.22
C VAL A 85 7.26 4.89 -24.26
N GLU A 86 8.39 5.06 -24.96
CA GLU A 86 8.95 4.06 -25.85
C GLU A 86 10.39 3.75 -25.44
N MET A 87 10.71 2.47 -25.27
CA MET A 87 12.06 2.00 -25.01
C MET A 87 12.44 0.96 -26.06
N LYS A 88 13.66 1.09 -26.64
CA LYS A 88 14.19 0.08 -27.55
C LYS A 88 14.68 -1.16 -26.79
N ASP A 89 14.98 -2.22 -27.51
CA ASP A 89 15.44 -3.50 -26.98
C ASP A 89 16.77 -3.44 -26.22
N ASN A 90 17.56 -2.38 -26.41
CA ASN A 90 18.78 -2.10 -25.63
C ASN A 90 18.52 -1.26 -24.36
N CYS A 91 17.28 -0.86 -24.08
CA CYS A 91 16.90 -0.07 -22.93
C CYS A 91 16.09 -0.91 -21.93
N VAL A 92 16.66 -1.19 -20.76
CA VAL A 92 16.02 -2.01 -19.72
C VAL A 92 15.10 -1.20 -18.81
N ALA A 93 15.38 0.09 -18.66
CA ALA A 93 14.55 1.01 -17.89
C ALA A 93 14.70 2.45 -18.36
N MET A 94 13.67 3.24 -18.19
CA MET A 94 13.69 4.70 -18.34
C MET A 94 13.32 5.34 -17.02
N PHE A 95 13.96 6.44 -16.67
CA PHE A 95 13.69 7.23 -15.49
C PHE A 95 13.32 8.65 -15.90
N TYR A 96 12.27 9.18 -15.31
CA TYR A 96 11.83 10.55 -15.60
C TYR A 96 11.45 11.31 -14.33
N ARG A 97 11.43 12.63 -14.44
CA ARG A 97 10.94 13.54 -13.41
C ARG A 97 10.30 14.75 -14.05
N ILE A 98 9.22 15.23 -13.47
CA ILE A 98 8.57 16.49 -13.87
C ILE A 98 9.04 17.60 -12.92
N PHE A 99 9.56 18.67 -13.50
CA PHE A 99 10.03 19.86 -12.80
C PHE A 99 9.07 21.02 -13.08
N LYS A 100 8.82 21.89 -12.12
CA LYS A 100 8.29 23.22 -12.44
C LYS A 100 9.29 23.92 -13.34
N ALA A 101 8.84 24.76 -14.28
CA ALA A 101 9.75 25.45 -15.19
C ALA A 101 10.78 26.32 -14.44
N SER A 102 10.41 26.89 -13.28
CA SER A 102 11.35 27.61 -12.39
C SER A 102 12.50 26.74 -11.90
N ASP A 103 12.20 25.46 -11.58
CA ASP A 103 13.17 24.52 -11.02
C ASP A 103 14.03 23.89 -12.14
N TRP A 104 13.55 23.95 -13.39
CA TRP A 104 14.29 23.54 -14.57
C TRP A 104 15.27 24.60 -15.07
N ALA A 105 15.02 25.88 -14.83
CA ALA A 105 15.84 27.00 -15.34
C ALA A 105 17.36 26.83 -15.16
N PRO A 106 17.90 26.25 -14.06
CA PRO A 106 19.33 25.97 -13.92
C PRO A 106 19.90 24.97 -14.95
N TYR A 107 19.05 24.15 -15.57
CA TYR A 107 19.46 23.10 -16.49
C TYR A 107 19.35 23.51 -17.98
N GLU A 108 18.64 24.60 -18.32
CA GLU A 108 18.40 25.01 -19.71
C GLU A 108 19.68 25.24 -20.55
N ASN A 109 20.73 25.75 -19.92
CA ASN A 109 22.02 26.01 -20.55
C ASN A 109 23.18 25.47 -19.70
N ALA A 110 22.93 24.36 -18.98
CA ALA A 110 23.90 23.79 -18.08
C ALA A 110 25.06 23.14 -18.84
N ASP A 111 26.21 23.12 -18.19
CA ASP A 111 27.38 22.41 -18.70
C ASP A 111 27.22 20.89 -18.63
N GLU A 112 28.10 20.17 -19.30
CA GLU A 112 28.10 18.69 -19.36
C GLU A 112 28.20 18.06 -17.95
N ALA A 113 28.93 18.65 -17.04
CA ALA A 113 29.09 18.13 -15.67
C ALA A 113 27.79 18.20 -14.87
N THR A 114 27.07 19.32 -14.99
CA THR A 114 25.75 19.52 -14.40
C THR A 114 24.72 18.54 -14.99
N MET A 115 24.69 18.39 -16.30
CA MET A 115 23.77 17.45 -16.97
C MET A 115 24.11 15.98 -16.65
N THR A 116 25.38 15.63 -16.49
CA THR A 116 25.78 14.30 -16.01
C THR A 116 25.31 14.04 -14.58
N THR A 117 25.35 15.04 -13.72
CA THR A 117 24.83 14.95 -12.35
C THR A 117 23.32 14.75 -12.36
N LEU A 118 22.59 15.52 -13.19
CA LEU A 118 21.15 15.35 -13.37
C LEU A 118 20.79 13.96 -13.87
N ALA A 119 21.54 13.42 -14.83
CA ALA A 119 21.34 12.08 -15.36
C ALA A 119 21.40 11.00 -14.25
N ARG A 120 22.37 11.12 -13.35
CA ARG A 120 22.52 10.22 -12.18
C ARG A 120 21.40 10.41 -11.17
N THR A 121 20.98 11.65 -10.93
CA THR A 121 19.85 11.95 -10.04
C THR A 121 18.57 11.35 -10.59
N LEU A 122 18.30 11.47 -11.89
CA LEU A 122 17.13 10.84 -12.52
C LEU A 122 17.15 9.32 -12.37
N ASP A 123 18.28 8.67 -12.58
CA ASP A 123 18.41 7.23 -12.43
C ASP A 123 18.20 6.74 -10.98
N GLN A 124 18.55 7.55 -9.99
CA GLN A 124 18.45 7.22 -8.57
C GLN A 124 17.10 7.58 -7.93
N GLU A 125 16.53 8.71 -8.33
CA GLU A 125 15.39 9.35 -7.67
C GLU A 125 14.19 9.58 -8.61
N GLY A 126 14.35 9.38 -9.92
CA GLY A 126 13.27 9.52 -10.90
C GLY A 126 12.27 8.39 -10.84
N TRP A 127 11.09 8.63 -11.39
CA TRP A 127 10.08 7.58 -11.61
C TRP A 127 10.61 6.59 -12.66
N GLY A 128 10.70 5.33 -12.28
CA GLY A 128 11.29 4.29 -13.13
C GLY A 128 10.25 3.48 -13.88
N VAL A 129 10.33 3.49 -15.22
CA VAL A 129 9.57 2.62 -16.09
C VAL A 129 10.46 1.46 -16.53
N LYS A 130 10.01 0.24 -16.35
CA LYS A 130 10.75 -0.98 -16.71
C LYS A 130 10.32 -1.49 -18.08
N ASN A 131 11.27 -1.89 -18.91
CA ASN A 131 10.97 -2.61 -20.15
C ASN A 131 10.56 -4.05 -19.84
N THR A 132 9.28 -4.33 -19.78
CA THR A 132 8.74 -5.67 -19.49
C THR A 132 9.05 -6.70 -20.59
N ASN A 133 9.43 -6.26 -21.79
CA ASN A 133 9.79 -7.13 -22.90
C ASN A 133 11.29 -7.36 -23.03
N PHE A 134 12.11 -6.75 -22.17
CA PHE A 134 13.56 -6.79 -22.25
C PHE A 134 14.13 -8.22 -22.20
N ALA A 135 13.59 -9.06 -21.32
CA ALA A 135 14.03 -10.46 -21.21
C ALA A 135 13.88 -11.26 -22.51
N GLN A 136 12.95 -10.87 -23.37
CA GLN A 136 12.67 -11.44 -24.67
C GLN A 136 13.39 -10.68 -25.80
N LYS A 137 14.25 -9.72 -25.48
CA LYS A 137 14.90 -8.79 -26.42
C LYS A 137 13.89 -8.04 -27.28
N GLY A 138 12.90 -7.46 -26.64
CA GLY A 138 11.84 -6.67 -27.27
C GLY A 138 11.83 -5.23 -26.80
N SER A 139 11.36 -4.34 -27.69
CA SER A 139 11.06 -2.96 -27.33
C SER A 139 9.80 -2.87 -26.48
N TYR A 140 9.69 -1.81 -25.70
CA TYR A 140 8.54 -1.53 -24.85
C TYR A 140 7.82 -0.26 -25.33
N LYS A 141 6.49 -0.29 -25.29
CA LYS A 141 5.64 0.88 -25.40
C LYS A 141 4.60 0.86 -24.29
N GLY A 142 4.45 1.96 -23.58
CA GLY A 142 3.50 2.10 -22.49
C GLY A 142 3.08 3.55 -22.31
N THR A 143 2.11 3.75 -21.43
CA THR A 143 1.64 5.07 -21.00
C THR A 143 1.88 5.19 -19.51
N GLU A 144 2.56 6.25 -19.13
CA GLU A 144 2.70 6.70 -17.74
C GLU A 144 1.86 7.94 -17.55
N PHE A 145 1.54 8.26 -16.33
CA PHE A 145 0.82 9.48 -16.00
C PHE A 145 1.41 10.14 -14.75
N GLN A 146 1.28 11.46 -14.70
CA GLN A 146 1.56 12.22 -13.48
C GLN A 146 0.35 13.07 -13.15
N PHE A 147 -0.09 13.00 -11.94
CA PHE A 147 -1.19 13.80 -11.40
C PHE A 147 -0.68 14.71 -10.27
N ASP A 148 -1.58 15.48 -9.68
CA ASP A 148 -1.26 16.44 -8.61
C ASP A 148 -0.35 17.60 -9.09
N LEU A 149 -0.50 17.96 -10.37
CA LEU A 149 0.13 19.14 -10.94
C LEU A 149 -0.69 20.39 -10.64
N LEU A 150 -0.02 21.54 -10.53
CA LEU A 150 -0.72 22.81 -10.38
C LEU A 150 -1.37 23.21 -11.71
N PRO A 151 -2.62 23.71 -11.70
CA PRO A 151 -3.26 24.25 -12.88
C PRO A 151 -2.55 25.52 -13.41
N ASP A 152 -2.68 25.76 -14.71
CA ASP A 152 -2.12 26.95 -15.41
C ASP A 152 -0.64 27.19 -15.12
N ALA A 153 0.13 26.13 -15.03
CA ALA A 153 1.53 26.17 -14.64
C ALA A 153 2.45 25.52 -15.69
N PRO A 154 3.63 26.11 -15.96
CA PRO A 154 4.61 25.55 -16.90
C PRO A 154 5.49 24.50 -16.21
N TYR A 155 5.74 23.39 -16.92
CA TYR A 155 6.54 22.25 -16.48
C TYR A 155 7.51 21.79 -17.55
N VAL A 156 8.53 21.05 -17.11
CA VAL A 156 9.45 20.30 -17.95
C VAL A 156 9.55 18.89 -17.46
N VAL A 157 9.30 17.91 -18.33
CA VAL A 157 9.62 16.51 -18.05
C VAL A 157 11.01 16.21 -18.60
N ALA A 158 11.91 15.73 -17.73
CA ALA A 158 13.24 15.28 -18.12
C ALA A 158 13.35 13.76 -17.91
N TYR A 159 14.05 13.07 -18.81
CA TYR A 159 14.16 11.61 -18.75
C TYR A 159 15.47 11.09 -19.32
N ILE A 160 15.82 9.86 -18.88
CA ILE A 160 17.02 9.15 -19.30
C ILE A 160 16.78 7.64 -19.33
N GLY A 161 17.40 6.94 -20.26
CA GLY A 161 17.38 5.48 -20.35
C GLY A 161 18.58 4.84 -19.68
N ARG A 162 18.44 3.58 -19.29
CA ARG A 162 19.50 2.72 -18.75
C ARG A 162 19.50 1.37 -19.46
N ASN A 163 20.68 0.89 -19.85
CA ASN A 163 20.84 -0.45 -20.43
C ASN A 163 21.15 -1.51 -19.35
N GLU A 164 21.25 -2.77 -19.76
CA GLU A 164 21.52 -3.91 -18.88
C GLU A 164 22.89 -3.89 -18.19
N TYR A 165 23.81 -3.04 -18.65
CA TYR A 165 25.14 -2.84 -18.08
C TYR A 165 25.19 -1.66 -17.11
N GLY A 166 24.05 -1.00 -16.86
CA GLY A 166 23.98 0.19 -15.99
C GLY A 166 24.42 1.49 -16.65
N GLN A 167 24.69 1.48 -17.98
CA GLN A 167 25.06 2.68 -18.70
C GLN A 167 23.80 3.50 -19.02
N LEU A 168 23.93 4.82 -18.91
CA LEU A 168 22.85 5.75 -19.22
C LEU A 168 22.89 6.19 -20.68
N SER A 169 21.77 6.69 -21.20
CA SER A 169 21.69 7.38 -22.48
C SER A 169 22.72 8.49 -22.56
N LYS A 170 23.14 8.82 -23.79
CA LYS A 170 24.19 9.83 -24.04
C LYS A 170 23.88 11.18 -23.40
N GLU A 171 22.60 11.55 -23.34
CA GLU A 171 22.14 12.83 -22.85
C GLU A 171 20.78 12.69 -22.14
N VAL A 172 20.52 13.60 -21.21
CA VAL A 172 19.19 13.79 -20.64
C VAL A 172 18.32 14.48 -21.67
N LYS A 173 17.21 13.85 -22.03
CA LYS A 173 16.20 14.45 -22.89
C LYS A 173 15.12 15.13 -22.07
N HIS A 174 14.48 16.13 -22.63
CA HIS A 174 13.40 16.84 -21.97
C HIS A 174 12.34 17.36 -22.95
N ALA A 175 11.15 17.64 -22.43
CA ALA A 175 10.05 18.28 -23.13
C ALA A 175 9.30 19.23 -22.20
N SER A 176 8.94 20.41 -22.70
CA SER A 176 8.20 21.42 -21.94
C SER A 176 6.71 21.31 -22.23
N PHE A 177 5.88 21.60 -21.21
CA PHE A 177 4.43 21.70 -21.36
C PHE A 177 3.87 22.67 -20.33
N SER A 178 2.61 23.08 -20.51
CA SER A 178 1.85 23.81 -19.51
C SER A 178 0.54 23.09 -19.23
N THR A 179 0.19 22.94 -17.99
CA THR A 179 -1.13 22.45 -17.57
C THR A 179 -2.20 23.45 -17.98
N LYS A 180 -3.42 22.97 -18.16
CA LYS A 180 -4.58 23.84 -18.46
C LYS A 180 -5.02 24.58 -17.19
N ALA A 181 -5.74 25.69 -17.37
CA ALA A 181 -6.44 26.31 -16.28
C ALA A 181 -7.56 25.39 -15.77
N ARG A 182 -7.82 25.43 -14.46
CA ARG A 182 -8.98 24.75 -13.87
C ARG A 182 -10.20 25.63 -13.97
N ILE A 183 -11.34 25.06 -14.37
CA ILE A 183 -12.61 25.73 -14.56
C ILE A 183 -13.62 25.12 -13.57
N THR A 184 -14.14 25.95 -12.67
CA THR A 184 -14.99 25.54 -11.54
C THR A 184 -16.43 26.06 -11.63
N ASP A 185 -16.69 27.02 -12.52
CA ASP A 185 -17.94 27.79 -12.60
C ASP A 185 -18.91 27.29 -13.69
N THR A 186 -18.51 26.33 -14.48
CA THR A 186 -19.32 25.76 -15.56
C THR A 186 -19.36 24.23 -15.53
N PRO A 187 -19.81 23.60 -14.44
CA PRO A 187 -19.76 22.14 -14.28
C PRO A 187 -20.53 21.36 -15.35
N ASP A 188 -21.61 21.95 -15.90
CA ASP A 188 -22.38 21.35 -16.98
C ASP A 188 -21.61 21.24 -18.31
N ALA A 189 -20.48 21.94 -18.44
CA ALA A 189 -19.60 21.86 -19.60
C ALA A 189 -18.56 20.75 -19.47
N SER A 190 -18.44 20.11 -18.33
CA SER A 190 -17.50 19.01 -18.12
C SER A 190 -17.89 17.79 -18.97
N GLU A 191 -16.90 17.20 -19.64
CA GLU A 191 -17.06 15.93 -20.33
C GLU A 191 -16.80 14.72 -19.41
N ALA A 192 -16.24 14.96 -18.20
CA ALA A 192 -16.01 13.92 -17.19
C ALA A 192 -17.33 13.43 -16.60
N ASP A 193 -17.34 12.17 -16.22
CA ASP A 193 -18.40 11.60 -15.39
C ASP A 193 -17.76 10.66 -14.36
N ILE A 194 -18.22 10.77 -13.13
CA ILE A 194 -17.81 9.92 -11.99
C ILE A 194 -19.04 9.52 -11.21
N ASP A 195 -19.13 8.27 -10.81
CA ASP A 195 -20.09 7.78 -9.85
C ASP A 195 -19.43 6.93 -8.79
N ILE A 196 -19.82 7.13 -7.53
CA ILE A 196 -19.34 6.32 -6.41
C ILE A 196 -20.53 5.56 -5.83
N THR A 197 -20.44 4.24 -5.87
CA THR A 197 -21.39 3.35 -5.20
C THR A 197 -20.72 2.66 -4.02
N ILE A 198 -21.46 2.51 -2.92
CA ILE A 198 -20.97 1.82 -1.73
C ILE A 198 -21.65 0.47 -1.64
N THR A 199 -20.86 -0.58 -1.58
CA THR A 199 -21.31 -1.96 -1.44
C THR A 199 -20.72 -2.61 -0.19
N ASP A 200 -21.32 -3.72 0.22
CA ASP A 200 -20.83 -4.56 1.31
C ASP A 200 -20.48 -3.75 2.58
N PRO A 201 -21.43 -2.94 3.13
CA PRO A 201 -21.18 -2.24 4.35
C PRO A 201 -20.94 -3.26 5.47
N GLY A 202 -19.68 -3.31 5.94
CA GLY A 202 -19.32 -4.09 7.10
C GLY A 202 -19.54 -3.29 8.38
N ARG A 203 -19.24 -3.91 9.52
CA ARG A 203 -19.31 -3.24 10.84
C ARG A 203 -18.34 -2.06 10.94
N THR A 204 -17.25 -2.12 10.21
CA THR A 204 -16.11 -1.22 10.39
C THR A 204 -15.36 -1.00 9.09
N SER A 205 -15.99 -1.33 8.00
CA SER A 205 -15.44 -1.17 6.66
C SER A 205 -16.55 -0.85 5.67
N LEU A 206 -16.19 -0.14 4.61
CA LEU A 206 -17.04 0.20 3.48
C LEU A 206 -16.24 -0.05 2.20
N LYS A 207 -16.86 -0.67 1.22
CA LYS A 207 -16.28 -0.81 -0.11
C LYS A 207 -16.86 0.25 -1.03
N LEU A 208 -16.02 1.20 -1.45
CA LEU A 208 -16.35 2.21 -2.44
C LEU A 208 -15.96 1.69 -3.82
N ASN A 209 -16.90 1.74 -4.76
CA ASN A 209 -16.65 1.40 -6.16
C ASN A 209 -16.79 2.66 -6.99
N TYR A 210 -15.73 2.99 -7.73
CA TYR A 210 -15.65 4.18 -8.58
C TYR A 210 -15.90 3.79 -10.02
N SER A 211 -16.85 4.44 -10.66
CA SER A 211 -17.14 4.28 -12.09
C SER A 211 -16.96 5.62 -12.78
N TYR A 212 -16.16 5.68 -13.83
CA TYR A 212 -15.85 6.89 -14.56
C TYR A 212 -15.73 6.63 -16.06
N ASN A 213 -15.87 7.69 -16.85
CA ASN A 213 -15.74 7.61 -18.30
C ASN A 213 -14.31 7.95 -18.77
N GLN A 214 -14.02 7.69 -20.04
CA GLN A 214 -12.70 7.97 -20.66
C GLN A 214 -12.35 9.47 -20.74
N LYS A 215 -13.28 10.36 -20.47
CA LYS A 215 -13.09 11.81 -20.48
C LYS A 215 -12.65 12.34 -19.13
N THR A 216 -12.80 11.54 -18.08
CA THR A 216 -12.30 11.83 -16.76
C THR A 216 -10.77 11.79 -16.78
N ALA A 217 -10.14 12.83 -16.28
CA ALA A 217 -8.69 12.89 -16.08
C ALA A 217 -8.32 12.51 -14.65
N VAL A 218 -8.96 13.15 -13.68
CA VAL A 218 -8.74 12.96 -12.24
C VAL A 218 -10.08 12.98 -11.54
N PHE A 219 -10.19 12.28 -10.43
CA PHE A 219 -11.32 12.45 -9.54
C PHE A 219 -10.87 12.66 -8.09
N TYR A 220 -11.69 13.40 -7.37
CA TYR A 220 -11.46 13.83 -6.00
C TYR A 220 -12.58 13.27 -5.14
N HIS A 221 -12.25 12.71 -3.99
CA HIS A 221 -13.25 12.29 -3.01
C HIS A 221 -12.74 12.45 -1.58
N GLN A 222 -13.66 12.72 -0.66
CA GLN A 222 -13.32 12.85 0.75
C GLN A 222 -14.51 12.47 1.63
N TYR A 223 -14.20 11.93 2.80
CA TYR A 223 -15.15 11.77 3.88
C TYR A 223 -15.46 13.14 4.52
N ILE A 224 -16.74 13.48 4.66
CA ILE A 224 -17.17 14.76 5.19
C ILE A 224 -17.56 14.59 6.66
N MET A 225 -16.73 15.12 7.54
CA MET A 225 -16.95 15.13 8.99
C MET A 225 -17.79 16.31 9.46
N THR A 226 -17.80 17.41 8.69
CA THR A 226 -18.49 18.66 9.02
C THR A 226 -19.77 18.77 8.20
N PRO A 227 -20.96 18.49 8.76
CA PRO A 227 -22.21 18.50 8.00
C PRO A 227 -22.53 19.84 7.32
N ASP A 228 -22.11 20.95 7.90
CA ASP A 228 -22.34 22.29 7.36
C ASP A 228 -21.71 22.48 5.96
N LEU A 229 -20.63 21.77 5.63
CA LEU A 229 -20.04 21.77 4.29
C LEU A 229 -20.97 21.20 3.21
N LEU A 230 -22.00 20.47 3.58
CA LEU A 230 -22.96 19.87 2.66
C LEU A 230 -24.13 20.81 2.32
N GLU A 231 -24.20 21.97 2.93
CA GLU A 231 -25.21 22.97 2.63
C GLU A 231 -24.89 23.69 1.30
N ASP A 232 -25.93 23.98 0.50
CA ASP A 232 -25.80 24.67 -0.79
C ASP A 232 -25.03 26.01 -0.68
N ALA A 233 -25.20 26.69 0.45
CA ALA A 233 -24.49 27.96 0.73
C ALA A 233 -22.99 27.81 0.80
N ASN A 234 -22.47 26.60 1.13
CA ASN A 234 -21.07 26.29 1.36
C ASN A 234 -20.44 25.49 0.20
N LYS A 235 -21.15 25.39 -0.94
CA LYS A 235 -20.69 24.63 -2.12
C LYS A 235 -19.26 25.00 -2.56
N ALA A 236 -18.92 26.29 -2.57
CA ALA A 236 -17.58 26.74 -2.94
C ALA A 236 -16.50 26.30 -1.94
N GLU A 237 -16.84 26.27 -0.65
CA GLU A 237 -15.95 25.77 0.41
C GLU A 237 -15.76 24.25 0.29
N LEU A 238 -16.83 23.51 -0.01
CA LEU A 238 -16.75 22.07 -0.26
C LEU A 238 -15.87 21.74 -1.47
N ILE A 239 -15.99 22.49 -2.57
CA ILE A 239 -15.10 22.34 -3.74
C ILE A 239 -13.64 22.60 -3.34
N ASN A 240 -13.37 23.69 -2.61
CA ASN A 240 -12.00 23.98 -2.14
C ASN A 240 -11.46 22.90 -1.21
N TYR A 241 -12.32 22.32 -0.36
CA TYR A 241 -11.94 21.22 0.50
C TYR A 241 -11.58 19.96 -0.31
N LEU A 242 -12.35 19.62 -1.34
CA LEU A 242 -12.06 18.51 -2.24
C LEU A 242 -10.79 18.74 -3.08
N LEU A 243 -10.39 19.98 -3.32
CA LEU A 243 -9.17 20.36 -4.05
C LEU A 243 -7.95 20.53 -3.12
N SER A 244 -8.12 20.40 -1.82
CA SER A 244 -7.02 20.56 -0.85
C SER A 244 -6.11 19.32 -0.79
N GLU A 245 -4.95 19.46 -0.17
CA GLU A 245 -4.00 18.36 0.08
C GLU A 245 -4.58 17.25 0.99
N ASP A 246 -5.65 17.56 1.74
CA ASP A 246 -6.33 16.60 2.62
C ASP A 246 -7.27 15.65 1.85
N SER A 247 -7.53 15.93 0.59
CA SER A 247 -8.44 15.14 -0.24
C SER A 247 -7.72 13.94 -0.86
N ASN A 248 -8.49 12.87 -1.12
CA ASN A 248 -8.02 11.75 -1.91
C ASN A 248 -8.15 12.09 -3.39
N VAL A 249 -7.00 12.18 -4.08
CA VAL A 249 -6.91 12.48 -5.51
C VAL A 249 -6.48 11.21 -6.24
N TRP A 250 -7.25 10.82 -7.25
CA TRP A 250 -6.99 9.61 -8.01
C TRP A 250 -6.98 9.91 -9.51
N PRO A 251 -5.94 9.48 -10.23
CA PRO A 251 -5.93 9.55 -11.69
C PRO A 251 -6.96 8.55 -12.25
N ALA A 252 -7.68 8.94 -13.27
CA ALA A 252 -8.55 8.03 -13.99
C ALA A 252 -7.76 7.27 -15.06
N ASP A 253 -8.02 5.97 -15.19
CA ASP A 253 -7.44 5.17 -16.28
C ASP A 253 -7.92 5.74 -17.63
N ALA A 254 -6.99 5.89 -18.58
CA ALA A 254 -7.26 6.41 -19.92
C ALA A 254 -8.32 5.62 -20.69
N THR A 255 -8.58 4.38 -20.33
CA THR A 255 -9.59 3.51 -20.94
C THR A 255 -10.98 3.68 -20.33
N GLY A 256 -11.10 4.40 -19.22
CA GLY A 256 -12.28 4.40 -18.35
C GLY A 256 -12.37 3.10 -17.56
N GLY A 257 -13.12 3.05 -16.50
CA GLY A 257 -13.21 1.80 -15.76
C GLY A 257 -14.00 1.86 -14.47
N VAL A 258 -13.89 0.76 -13.72
CA VAL A 258 -14.38 0.63 -12.36
C VAL A 258 -13.22 0.21 -11.48
N GLU A 259 -12.95 1.03 -10.49
CA GLU A 259 -11.98 0.74 -9.44
C GLU A 259 -12.71 0.52 -8.11
N SER A 260 -12.07 -0.09 -7.15
CA SER A 260 -12.64 -0.24 -5.83
C SER A 260 -11.61 -0.06 -4.74
N PHE A 261 -12.04 0.57 -3.66
CA PHE A 261 -11.24 0.77 -2.47
C PHE A 261 -12.04 0.39 -1.22
N THR A 262 -11.40 -0.29 -0.27
CA THR A 262 -12.05 -0.66 0.99
C THR A 262 -11.52 0.22 2.12
N TRP A 263 -12.38 1.05 2.66
CA TRP A 263 -12.13 1.79 3.89
C TRP A 263 -12.30 0.88 5.09
N THR A 264 -11.38 0.97 6.03
CA THR A 264 -11.37 0.17 7.26
C THR A 264 -11.16 1.07 8.47
N GLY A 265 -11.40 0.54 9.66
CA GLY A 265 -11.23 1.30 10.91
C GLY A 265 -12.39 2.25 11.22
N LEU A 266 -13.55 2.04 10.59
CA LEU A 266 -14.75 2.84 10.79
C LEU A 266 -15.51 2.43 12.06
N ASP A 267 -16.32 3.33 12.60
CA ASP A 267 -17.20 3.05 13.72
C ASP A 267 -18.44 2.29 13.27
N PRO A 268 -18.90 1.29 14.04
CA PRO A 268 -20.14 0.58 13.75
C PRO A 268 -21.38 1.44 13.91
N ALA A 269 -22.45 1.10 13.18
CA ALA A 269 -23.75 1.79 13.19
C ALA A 269 -23.64 3.31 12.99
N THR A 270 -22.66 3.75 12.21
CA THR A 270 -22.33 5.15 11.98
C THR A 270 -22.58 5.51 10.53
N GLU A 271 -23.29 6.63 10.28
CA GLU A 271 -23.46 7.16 8.94
C GLU A 271 -22.18 7.85 8.45
N TYR A 272 -21.74 7.48 7.26
CA TYR A 272 -20.61 8.08 6.57
C TYR A 272 -21.09 8.76 5.30
N THR A 273 -20.68 10.01 5.11
CA THR A 273 -20.98 10.82 3.94
C THR A 273 -19.71 11.10 3.16
N PHE A 274 -19.69 10.78 1.88
CA PHE A 274 -18.60 11.08 0.98
C PHE A 274 -19.06 12.10 -0.06
N ALA A 275 -18.27 13.15 -0.24
CA ALA A 275 -18.39 14.06 -1.35
C ALA A 275 -17.35 13.74 -2.41
N TYR A 276 -17.69 13.88 -3.68
CA TYR A 276 -16.80 13.58 -4.80
C TYR A 276 -17.13 14.39 -6.04
N MET A 277 -16.12 14.61 -6.87
CA MET A 277 -16.22 15.28 -8.16
C MET A 277 -15.10 14.81 -9.08
N ALA A 278 -15.17 15.13 -10.35
CA ALA A 278 -14.13 14.82 -11.33
C ALA A 278 -13.70 16.06 -12.11
N GLU A 279 -12.48 15.98 -12.68
CA GLU A 279 -11.93 16.95 -13.63
C GLU A 279 -11.78 16.26 -14.98
N ASP A 280 -12.22 16.90 -16.05
CA ASP A 280 -11.99 16.43 -17.39
C ASP A 280 -10.61 16.86 -17.95
N TRP A 281 -10.24 16.34 -19.11
CA TRP A 281 -9.00 16.69 -19.79
C TRP A 281 -8.94 18.15 -20.28
N ASN A 282 -10.05 18.92 -20.20
CA ASN A 282 -10.07 20.35 -20.49
C ASN A 282 -9.91 21.20 -19.21
N GLY A 283 -9.83 20.56 -18.04
CA GLY A 283 -9.73 21.21 -16.74
C GLY A 283 -11.08 21.63 -16.16
N VAL A 284 -12.20 21.17 -16.74
CA VAL A 284 -13.53 21.49 -16.25
C VAL A 284 -13.94 20.51 -15.17
N LEU A 285 -14.28 21.02 -13.98
CA LEU A 285 -14.81 20.20 -12.88
C LEU A 285 -16.28 19.86 -13.09
N THR A 286 -16.66 18.66 -12.73
CA THR A 286 -18.09 18.29 -12.58
C THR A 286 -18.69 18.97 -11.35
N ASP A 287 -20.02 18.93 -11.26
CA ASP A 287 -20.67 19.19 -9.97
C ASP A 287 -20.21 18.21 -8.89
N VAL A 288 -20.26 18.69 -7.64
CA VAL A 288 -20.02 17.81 -6.49
C VAL A 288 -21.23 16.90 -6.31
N LYS A 289 -20.95 15.60 -6.22
CA LYS A 289 -21.91 14.56 -5.89
C LYS A 289 -21.68 14.08 -4.45
N ILE A 290 -22.74 13.54 -3.84
CA ILE A 290 -22.69 13.06 -2.44
C ILE A 290 -23.27 11.64 -2.41
N VAL A 291 -22.59 10.76 -1.69
CA VAL A 291 -23.09 9.41 -1.38
C VAL A 291 -23.01 9.16 0.12
N LYS A 292 -24.03 8.51 0.67
CA LYS A 292 -24.11 8.19 2.09
C LYS A 292 -24.37 6.71 2.31
N THR A 293 -23.85 6.21 3.41
CA THR A 293 -24.14 4.86 3.87
C THR A 293 -23.94 4.77 5.38
N THR A 294 -24.50 3.73 5.98
CA THR A 294 -24.32 3.44 7.40
C THR A 294 -23.61 2.10 7.54
N THR A 295 -22.56 2.05 8.34
CA THR A 295 -21.91 0.78 8.71
C THR A 295 -22.85 -0.12 9.49
N GLU A 296 -22.66 -1.43 9.40
CA GLU A 296 -23.48 -2.37 10.15
C GLU A 296 -23.31 -2.19 11.67
N ALA A 297 -24.39 -2.40 12.39
CA ALA A 297 -24.35 -2.40 13.85
C ALA A 297 -23.59 -3.62 14.40
N ILE A 298 -22.99 -3.44 15.56
CA ILE A 298 -22.42 -4.56 16.31
C ILE A 298 -23.58 -5.44 16.82
N VAL A 299 -23.60 -6.68 16.38
CA VAL A 299 -24.47 -7.71 16.96
C VAL A 299 -23.67 -8.45 18.00
N ALA A 300 -23.70 -7.95 19.24
CA ALA A 300 -23.07 -8.62 20.36
C ALA A 300 -23.93 -9.80 20.83
N GLY A 301 -23.31 -10.93 21.06
CA GLY A 301 -23.98 -12.15 21.51
C GLY A 301 -23.40 -12.69 22.84
N PRO A 302 -24.03 -13.74 23.40
CA PRO A 302 -23.62 -14.33 24.67
C PRO A 302 -22.33 -15.15 24.59
N ASN A 303 -21.92 -15.57 23.39
CA ASN A 303 -20.79 -16.47 23.20
C ASN A 303 -19.72 -15.85 22.29
N PRO A 304 -18.98 -14.84 22.75
CA PRO A 304 -17.97 -14.18 21.94
C PRO A 304 -16.84 -15.14 21.58
N THR A 305 -16.53 -15.23 20.28
CA THR A 305 -15.44 -16.06 19.77
C THR A 305 -14.50 -15.25 18.89
N MET A 306 -13.21 -15.55 19.02
CA MET A 306 -12.16 -14.95 18.22
C MET A 306 -10.97 -15.90 18.06
N GLU A 307 -10.13 -15.60 17.10
CA GLU A 307 -8.82 -16.24 16.91
C GLU A 307 -7.70 -15.27 17.22
N LEU A 308 -6.59 -15.82 17.67
CA LEU A 308 -5.34 -15.11 17.83
C LEU A 308 -4.25 -15.92 17.12
N ARG A 309 -3.50 -15.24 16.25
CA ARG A 309 -2.35 -15.82 15.52
C ARG A 309 -1.12 -14.97 15.80
N ALA A 310 0.01 -15.61 16.03
CA ALA A 310 1.28 -14.93 16.17
C ALA A 310 2.31 -15.56 15.22
N TYR A 311 3.09 -14.72 14.55
CA TYR A 311 4.13 -15.17 13.63
C TYR A 311 5.30 -14.19 13.63
N MET A 312 6.50 -14.71 13.32
CA MET A 312 7.69 -13.87 13.13
C MET A 312 7.60 -13.20 11.77
N SER A 313 7.55 -11.88 11.77
CA SER A 313 7.57 -11.10 10.53
C SER A 313 9.00 -10.83 10.05
N GLU A 314 9.95 -10.63 10.98
CA GLU A 314 11.38 -10.42 10.74
C GLU A 314 12.19 -10.98 11.90
N MET A 315 13.54 -10.90 11.81
CA MET A 315 14.43 -11.52 12.78
C MET A 315 14.21 -11.07 14.24
N ASN A 316 13.76 -9.84 14.44
CA ASN A 316 13.44 -9.26 15.76
C ASN A 316 12.00 -8.75 15.89
N ASN A 317 11.19 -8.94 14.84
CA ASN A 317 9.81 -8.50 14.80
C ASN A 317 8.86 -9.67 14.77
N PHE A 318 7.84 -9.65 15.59
CA PHE A 318 6.71 -10.55 15.46
C PHE A 318 5.41 -9.78 15.34
N THR A 319 4.47 -10.40 14.70
CA THR A 319 3.14 -9.86 14.45
C THR A 319 2.10 -10.72 15.13
N VAL A 320 1.17 -10.10 15.80
CA VAL A 320 0.02 -10.76 16.42
C VAL A 320 -1.25 -10.26 15.72
N GLN A 321 -2.03 -11.20 15.21
CA GLN A 321 -3.31 -10.94 14.57
C GLN A 321 -4.45 -11.42 15.46
N PHE A 322 -5.35 -10.52 15.79
CA PHE A 322 -6.59 -10.78 16.51
C PHE A 322 -7.76 -10.76 15.53
N SER A 323 -8.43 -11.88 15.34
CA SER A 323 -9.53 -12.02 14.38
C SER A 323 -10.83 -12.29 15.10
N ILE A 324 -11.79 -11.38 14.96
CA ILE A 324 -13.14 -11.54 15.52
C ILE A 324 -13.92 -12.51 14.64
N ILE A 325 -14.54 -13.53 15.24
CA ILE A 325 -15.34 -14.52 14.53
C ILE A 325 -16.84 -14.20 14.68
N LYS A 326 -17.33 -14.10 15.93
CA LYS A 326 -18.74 -13.76 16.18
C LYS A 326 -19.00 -13.31 17.60
N ASP A 327 -20.15 -12.71 17.83
CA ASP A 327 -20.72 -12.34 19.14
C ASP A 327 -19.87 -11.36 19.96
N VAL A 328 -18.82 -10.75 19.39
CA VAL A 328 -17.90 -9.85 20.06
C VAL A 328 -18.31 -8.41 19.87
N ALA A 329 -18.60 -7.72 20.97
CA ALA A 329 -18.88 -6.28 20.97
C ALA A 329 -17.59 -5.45 21.00
N LYS A 330 -16.60 -5.87 21.80
CA LYS A 330 -15.35 -5.15 22.03
C LYS A 330 -14.25 -6.13 22.37
N VAL A 331 -13.04 -5.81 21.98
CA VAL A 331 -11.83 -6.57 22.32
C VAL A 331 -10.88 -5.67 23.09
N TYR A 332 -10.34 -6.19 24.17
CA TYR A 332 -9.16 -5.65 24.83
C TYR A 332 -7.98 -6.54 24.46
N HIS A 333 -6.86 -5.95 24.03
CA HIS A 333 -5.68 -6.71 23.64
C HIS A 333 -4.40 -6.00 24.04
N THR A 334 -3.38 -6.77 24.35
CA THR A 334 -2.05 -6.27 24.69
C THR A 334 -0.98 -7.32 24.42
N ILE A 335 0.27 -6.89 24.34
CA ILE A 335 1.46 -7.74 24.32
C ILE A 335 2.35 -7.27 25.45
N LEU A 336 2.72 -8.18 26.33
CA LEU A 336 3.55 -7.86 27.50
C LEU A 336 4.65 -8.91 27.73
N GLU A 337 5.65 -8.52 28.49
CA GLU A 337 6.69 -9.44 28.93
C GLU A 337 6.17 -10.35 30.05
N ASP A 338 6.38 -11.67 29.90
CA ASP A 338 6.00 -12.63 30.91
C ASP A 338 7.04 -12.64 32.05
N THR A 339 6.81 -11.80 33.02
CA THR A 339 7.60 -11.75 34.27
C THR A 339 7.06 -12.67 35.36
N TYR A 340 5.78 -13.04 35.27
CA TYR A 340 5.12 -13.83 36.31
C TYR A 340 5.41 -15.34 36.22
N SER A 341 5.24 -15.92 35.01
CA SER A 341 5.51 -17.36 34.89
C SER A 341 7.01 -17.67 34.93
N ALA A 342 7.86 -16.69 34.59
CA ALA A 342 9.30 -16.82 34.64
C ALA A 342 9.86 -16.87 36.09
N SER A 343 9.20 -16.27 37.07
CA SER A 343 9.61 -16.31 38.47
C SER A 343 9.40 -17.67 39.10
N GLY A 344 8.43 -18.45 38.63
CA GLY A 344 8.02 -19.72 39.23
C GLY A 344 7.23 -19.60 40.54
N ASP A 345 6.93 -18.37 40.96
CA ASP A 345 6.22 -18.07 42.23
C ASP A 345 4.70 -18.15 42.10
N TYR A 346 4.19 -18.20 40.87
CA TYR A 346 2.76 -18.16 40.53
C TYR A 346 2.31 -19.43 39.83
N THR A 347 1.12 -19.90 40.21
CA THR A 347 0.45 -20.95 39.45
C THR A 347 0.01 -20.40 38.08
N TYR A 348 -0.24 -21.31 37.12
CA TYR A 348 -0.73 -20.93 35.83
C TYR A 348 -2.03 -20.10 35.89
N GLN A 349 -2.96 -20.48 36.79
CA GLN A 349 -4.22 -19.74 36.95
C GLN A 349 -3.99 -18.32 37.48
N GLU A 350 -3.11 -18.15 38.46
CA GLU A 350 -2.76 -16.84 38.99
C GLU A 350 -2.11 -15.95 37.92
N CYS A 351 -1.21 -16.51 37.11
CA CYS A 351 -0.66 -15.78 35.98
C CYS A 351 -1.78 -15.33 35.01
N MET A 352 -2.71 -16.22 34.69
CA MET A 352 -3.84 -15.95 33.80
C MET A 352 -4.72 -14.82 34.33
N ASP A 353 -5.01 -14.80 35.62
CA ASP A 353 -5.86 -13.80 36.25
C ASP A 353 -5.20 -12.42 36.23
N VAL A 354 -3.90 -12.35 36.59
CA VAL A 354 -3.11 -11.12 36.51
C VAL A 354 -2.99 -10.57 35.08
N TRP A 355 -2.66 -11.42 34.12
CA TRP A 355 -2.55 -11.01 32.74
C TRP A 355 -3.86 -10.48 32.18
N LYS A 356 -4.97 -11.12 32.52
CA LYS A 356 -6.30 -10.68 32.11
C LYS A 356 -6.67 -9.34 32.72
N GLU A 357 -6.44 -9.17 34.04
CA GLU A 357 -6.67 -7.89 34.70
C GLU A 357 -5.83 -6.79 34.05
N HIS A 358 -4.54 -7.04 33.81
CA HIS A 358 -3.67 -6.11 33.13
C HIS A 358 -4.18 -5.76 31.71
N CYS A 359 -4.66 -6.75 30.95
CA CYS A 359 -5.21 -6.53 29.62
C CYS A 359 -6.49 -5.68 29.66
N LEU A 360 -7.34 -5.85 30.67
CA LEU A 360 -8.56 -5.05 30.82
C LEU A 360 -8.26 -3.60 31.28
N ASP A 361 -7.23 -3.41 32.10
CA ASP A 361 -6.89 -2.10 32.66
C ASP A 361 -6.04 -1.26 31.69
N TYR A 362 -5.11 -1.89 30.98
CA TYR A 362 -4.08 -1.19 30.17
C TYR A 362 -4.08 -1.59 28.70
N GLY A 363 -4.87 -2.61 28.29
CA GLY A 363 -4.90 -3.05 26.92
C GLY A 363 -5.55 -2.04 25.98
N LEU A 364 -5.10 -2.06 24.73
CA LEU A 364 -5.76 -1.34 23.64
C LEU A 364 -7.14 -1.93 23.40
N THR A 365 -8.08 -1.11 22.98
CA THR A 365 -9.44 -1.54 22.69
C THR A 365 -9.77 -1.43 21.21
N THR A 366 -10.47 -2.42 20.67
CA THR A 366 -10.98 -2.40 19.31
C THR A 366 -12.34 -3.10 19.20
N VAL A 367 -13.10 -2.72 18.20
CA VAL A 367 -14.33 -3.41 17.79
C VAL A 367 -14.11 -4.23 16.50
N ASN A 368 -12.87 -4.22 16.02
CA ASN A 368 -12.43 -4.84 14.78
C ASN A 368 -11.42 -5.94 15.00
N SER A 369 -11.28 -6.81 13.99
CA SER A 369 -10.07 -7.57 13.83
C SER A 369 -8.89 -6.63 13.60
N THR A 370 -7.77 -6.89 14.27
CA THR A 370 -6.60 -6.02 14.20
C THR A 370 -5.31 -6.81 14.16
N THR A 371 -4.25 -6.17 13.69
CA THR A 371 -2.89 -6.70 13.67
C THR A 371 -1.97 -5.74 14.42
N GLN A 372 -1.14 -6.27 15.30
CA GLN A 372 -0.18 -5.51 16.07
C GLN A 372 1.22 -6.11 15.85
N SER A 373 2.18 -5.27 15.48
CA SER A 373 3.58 -5.66 15.36
C SER A 373 4.36 -5.20 16.59
N TYR A 374 5.30 -6.02 17.02
CA TYR A 374 6.16 -5.76 18.14
C TYR A 374 7.62 -5.94 17.72
N ASP A 375 8.39 -4.86 17.81
CA ASP A 375 9.84 -4.85 17.56
C ASP A 375 10.60 -5.04 18.86
N LYS A 376 11.51 -6.00 18.88
CA LYS A 376 12.37 -6.25 20.02
C LYS A 376 13.83 -6.18 19.64
N THR A 377 14.48 -5.12 20.08
CA THR A 377 15.90 -4.86 19.82
C THR A 377 16.86 -5.45 20.82
N SER A 378 16.41 -6.04 21.92
CA SER A 378 17.27 -6.58 22.98
C SER A 378 16.75 -7.87 23.58
N GLU A 379 17.68 -8.71 24.01
CA GLU A 379 17.59 -9.99 24.74
C GLU A 379 16.34 -10.87 24.63
N ALA A 380 16.57 -12.18 24.47
CA ALA A 380 15.53 -13.20 24.36
C ALA A 380 14.64 -13.24 25.62
N LYS A 381 13.44 -12.67 25.52
CA LYS A 381 12.47 -12.66 26.60
C LYS A 381 11.22 -13.45 26.20
N ARG A 382 10.51 -13.94 27.18
CA ARG A 382 9.22 -14.56 27.00
C ARG A 382 8.16 -13.47 26.91
N LEU A 383 7.38 -13.47 25.82
CA LEU A 383 6.30 -12.52 25.59
C LEU A 383 4.97 -13.23 25.61
N VAL A 384 3.96 -12.55 26.13
CA VAL A 384 2.58 -13.01 26.19
C VAL A 384 1.71 -12.05 25.40
N ALA A 385 1.05 -12.54 24.36
CA ALA A 385 0.01 -11.81 23.66
C ALA A 385 -1.35 -12.20 24.24
N LEU A 386 -2.12 -11.22 24.63
CA LEU A 386 -3.39 -11.38 25.31
C LEU A 386 -4.52 -10.74 24.52
N CYS A 387 -5.67 -11.39 24.56
CA CYS A 387 -6.87 -10.90 23.95
C CYS A 387 -8.10 -11.29 24.77
N VAL A 388 -8.92 -10.32 25.13
CA VAL A 388 -10.14 -10.52 25.92
C VAL A 388 -11.34 -10.01 25.14
N PRO A 389 -12.13 -10.89 24.50
CA PRO A 389 -13.33 -10.51 23.80
C PRO A 389 -14.46 -10.24 24.81
N ILE A 390 -15.20 -9.16 24.60
CA ILE A 390 -16.40 -8.80 25.37
C ILE A 390 -17.60 -8.95 24.43
N GLY A 391 -18.53 -9.81 24.82
CA GLY A 391 -19.83 -9.96 24.17
C GLY A 391 -20.92 -9.09 24.79
N GLN A 392 -22.17 -9.45 24.55
CA GLN A 392 -23.31 -8.85 25.20
C GLN A 392 -23.23 -9.08 26.71
N ILE A 393 -23.50 -8.05 27.54
CA ILE A 393 -23.39 -8.14 28.99
C ILE A 393 -24.51 -9.02 29.57
N VAL A 394 -24.30 -10.31 29.51
CA VAL A 394 -24.97 -11.26 30.39
C VAL A 394 -23.84 -12.05 31.03
N MET A 395 -23.53 -11.76 32.27
CA MET A 395 -22.48 -12.34 33.13
C MET A 395 -21.41 -13.17 32.39
N ALA A 396 -20.33 -12.50 32.04
CA ALA A 396 -19.28 -12.89 31.14
C ALA A 396 -18.66 -14.25 31.47
N MET A 397 -18.82 -15.20 30.54
CA MET A 397 -17.79 -16.23 30.36
C MET A 397 -16.68 -15.58 29.48
N LYS A 398 -15.56 -15.39 30.08
CA LYS A 398 -14.41 -14.69 29.52
C LYS A 398 -13.49 -15.72 28.88
N LEU A 399 -13.38 -15.69 27.56
CA LEU A 399 -12.36 -16.46 26.84
C LEU A 399 -11.04 -15.67 26.90
N LEU A 400 -10.02 -16.25 27.46
CA LEU A 400 -8.67 -15.72 27.43
C LEU A 400 -7.83 -16.58 26.47
N VAL A 401 -7.29 -15.98 25.44
CA VAL A 401 -6.39 -16.65 24.50
C VAL A 401 -4.97 -16.18 24.74
N ILE A 402 -4.07 -17.10 25.05
CA ILE A 402 -2.68 -16.80 25.35
C ILE A 402 -1.76 -17.52 24.38
N PHE A 403 -0.82 -16.76 23.80
CA PHE A 403 0.34 -17.29 23.11
C PHE A 403 1.61 -17.00 23.88
N ILE A 404 2.40 -18.02 24.10
CA ILE A 404 3.69 -17.90 24.74
C ILE A 404 4.77 -18.02 23.67
N LEU A 405 5.49 -16.93 23.42
CA LEU A 405 6.58 -16.86 22.45
C LEU A 405 7.92 -17.01 23.18
N TYR A 406 8.71 -17.99 22.78
CA TYR A 406 10.09 -18.13 23.22
C TYR A 406 11.02 -17.59 22.13
N SER A 407 11.82 -16.60 22.48
CA SER A 407 12.94 -16.17 21.63
C SER A 407 14.18 -16.99 21.97
N MET A 408 14.69 -17.77 21.02
CA MET A 408 15.95 -18.49 21.18
C MET A 408 17.04 -17.92 20.27
N ILE A 409 18.11 -17.44 20.87
CA ILE A 409 19.39 -17.28 20.20
C ILE A 409 20.07 -18.66 20.20
N LYS A 410 20.21 -19.24 19.00
CA LYS A 410 20.78 -20.55 18.67
C LYS A 410 19.93 -21.77 19.06
N ILE A 411 19.59 -22.54 18.03
CA ILE A 411 19.04 -23.89 17.99
C ILE A 411 17.51 -23.96 17.87
N LYS A 412 17.08 -24.46 16.70
CA LYS A 412 15.77 -25.01 16.33
C LYS A 412 14.54 -24.47 17.10
N VAL A 413 13.78 -23.66 16.40
CA VAL A 413 12.43 -23.23 16.81
C VAL A 413 11.54 -24.46 16.95
N SER A 414 11.13 -24.75 18.18
CA SER A 414 9.95 -25.59 18.41
C SER A 414 8.81 -24.65 18.80
N LEU A 415 7.91 -24.43 17.87
CA LEU A 415 6.66 -23.71 18.13
C LEU A 415 5.75 -24.63 18.91
N LEU A 416 5.62 -24.45 20.23
CA LEU A 416 4.60 -25.12 21.01
C LEU A 416 3.32 -24.28 20.97
N ILE A 417 2.46 -24.58 19.98
CA ILE A 417 1.10 -24.05 19.93
C ILE A 417 0.27 -24.85 20.92
N LEU A 418 0.05 -24.31 22.11
CA LEU A 418 -0.99 -24.83 23.03
C LEU A 418 -2.31 -24.15 22.69
N LEU A 419 -3.02 -24.70 21.69
CA LEU A 419 -4.43 -24.45 21.47
C LEU A 419 -5.23 -25.12 22.57
N TYR A 420 -5.52 -24.42 23.66
CA TYR A 420 -6.55 -24.82 24.60
C TYR A 420 -7.88 -24.21 24.14
N CYS A 421 -8.45 -24.75 23.07
CA CYS A 421 -9.85 -24.53 22.72
C CYS A 421 -10.72 -25.61 23.40
N SER A 422 -11.60 -25.17 24.27
CA SER A 422 -12.92 -25.75 24.56
C SER A 422 -13.03 -27.29 24.64
N ARG A 423 -12.48 -27.88 25.68
CA ARG A 423 -12.90 -29.24 26.09
C ARG A 423 -13.48 -29.30 27.50
N MET A 424 -13.78 -28.17 28.13
CA MET A 424 -14.41 -28.13 29.47
C MET A 424 -15.89 -27.68 29.48
N LEU A 425 -16.57 -27.75 28.34
CA LEU A 425 -18.03 -27.52 28.30
C LEU A 425 -18.78 -28.78 27.84
N ARG A 426 -18.44 -29.96 28.41
CA ARG A 426 -19.27 -31.14 28.32
C ARG A 426 -19.32 -31.88 29.63
N ASN A 427 -19.47 -31.22 30.73
CA ASN A 427 -19.93 -31.85 31.97
C ASN A 427 -20.19 -30.73 32.99
N GLN A 428 -21.29 -30.05 32.83
CA GLN A 428 -22.21 -29.62 33.88
C GLN A 428 -23.56 -29.32 33.26
#